data_dc8e820a0e54d9c4cdd9427a1d3e0802
#
_entry.id   dc8e820a0e54d9c4cdd9427a1d3e0802
#
_cell.length_a   1.000
_cell.length_b   1.000
_cell.length_c   1.000
_cell.angle_alpha   90.00
_cell.angle_beta   90.00
_cell.angle_gamma   90.00
#
_symmetry.space_group_name_H-M   'P 1'
#
loop_
_entity.id
_entity.type
_entity.pdbx_description
1 polymer ?
#
loop_
_entity_poly.entity_id
_entity_poly.type
_entity_poly.pdbx_seq_one_letter_code
_entity_poly.pdbx_strand_id
1 'polypeptide(L)'
;MHDIRAIRENPAAFDAALARRGITDASSRILSIDAERRAAIQTAETAQAEQKKAAREVGAAKAAGNEAEFERLRALVGEKKAEVAAMQDRAKALDTELADALMELPNLPLEDVPEGADEADNVELRRWGSPRALDFAPREHYDLPGVAAGMDFELAAKLSGSRFVVLSGAVARLHRALAQFMIDTHVEENGLVETWTPVLVREEMMYGTGQLPKFGEDSYRTTNGWWLVPTAEVTLTNIVNGLIVEEGYLPRRYVAHTQCFRSEAGSAGKDTAGMLRQHQFEKVEMVSVTHPEASLAEHDRMTRCAEGILEALELPYRTVVLCTGDMGFGARKTHDIEVWLPGQDTYREISSVSVCGDFQARRMNARYRPAGGGKPDFVHTLNGSGLAVGRALIAVLENGQQADGSVTLPAVLHPYLGGRTTLTAQGALA
;
A
#
# COMPACT_ATOMS: atom_id res chain seq x y z
N MET A 1 5.09 -8.72 5.84
CA MET A 1 5.72 -9.29 7.07
C MET A 1 6.88 -10.19 6.67
N HIS A 2 7.96 -10.20 7.45
CA HIS A 2 9.15 -10.99 7.13
C HIS A 2 9.03 -12.47 7.48
N ASP A 3 9.83 -13.32 6.81
CA ASP A 3 9.92 -14.74 7.12
C ASP A 3 10.94 -14.96 8.26
N ILE A 4 10.47 -15.43 9.42
CA ILE A 4 11.34 -15.75 10.56
C ILE A 4 12.38 -16.83 10.23
N ARG A 5 12.12 -17.71 9.27
CA ARG A 5 13.09 -18.74 8.86
C ARG A 5 14.25 -18.10 8.11
N ALA A 6 13.96 -17.20 7.16
CA ALA A 6 14.99 -16.47 6.44
C ALA A 6 15.85 -15.60 7.39
N ILE A 7 15.21 -14.96 8.41
CA ILE A 7 15.93 -14.20 9.43
C ILE A 7 16.88 -15.11 10.22
N ARG A 8 16.44 -16.30 10.62
CA ARG A 8 17.29 -17.28 11.34
C ARG A 8 18.46 -17.79 10.50
N GLU A 9 18.22 -17.99 9.21
CA GLU A 9 19.25 -18.50 8.28
C GLU A 9 20.35 -17.46 8.02
N ASN A 10 19.98 -16.19 7.90
CA ASN A 10 20.93 -15.12 7.64
C ASN A 10 20.55 -13.79 8.34
N PRO A 11 20.72 -13.69 9.66
CA PRO A 11 20.39 -12.47 10.40
C PRO A 11 21.23 -11.26 9.97
N ALA A 12 22.48 -11.47 9.59
CA ALA A 12 23.36 -10.38 9.17
C ALA A 12 22.88 -9.72 7.85
N ALA A 13 22.41 -10.50 6.89
CA ALA A 13 21.84 -9.95 5.65
C ALA A 13 20.53 -9.20 5.92
N PHE A 14 19.69 -9.69 6.84
CA PHE A 14 18.47 -9.02 7.27
C PHE A 14 18.77 -7.66 7.91
N ASP A 15 19.71 -7.62 8.86
CA ASP A 15 20.11 -6.37 9.52
C ASP A 15 20.78 -5.40 8.55
N ALA A 16 21.63 -5.88 7.63
CA ALA A 16 22.26 -5.05 6.60
C ALA A 16 21.21 -4.40 5.68
N ALA A 17 20.18 -5.14 5.28
CA ALA A 17 19.11 -4.60 4.44
C ALA A 17 18.26 -3.55 5.19
N LEU A 18 17.94 -3.77 6.47
CA LEU A 18 17.22 -2.81 7.30
C LEU A 18 18.06 -1.59 7.67
N ALA A 19 19.39 -1.75 7.82
CA ALA A 19 20.30 -0.64 8.06
C ALA A 19 20.27 0.39 6.92
N ARG A 20 20.07 -0.04 5.66
CA ARG A 20 19.81 0.85 4.51
C ARG A 20 18.55 1.70 4.67
N ARG A 21 17.65 1.32 5.57
CA ARG A 21 16.42 2.06 5.96
C ARG A 21 16.53 2.71 7.34
N GLY A 22 17.76 2.84 7.87
CA GLY A 22 18.01 3.48 9.16
C GLY A 22 17.65 2.65 10.40
N ILE A 23 17.39 1.33 10.22
CA ILE A 23 17.04 0.43 11.33
C ILE A 23 18.20 -0.53 11.58
N THR A 24 18.75 -0.52 12.80
CA THR A 24 19.90 -1.35 13.19
C THR A 24 19.49 -2.39 14.23
N ASP A 25 20.18 -3.54 14.24
CA ASP A 25 20.05 -4.62 15.24
C ASP A 25 18.61 -5.16 15.42
N ALA A 26 17.85 -5.22 14.32
CA ALA A 26 16.46 -5.69 14.37
C ALA A 26 16.37 -7.21 14.59
N SER A 27 17.32 -7.99 14.04
CA SER A 27 17.31 -9.45 14.13
C SER A 27 17.49 -9.96 15.55
N SER A 28 18.26 -9.27 16.39
CA SER A 28 18.57 -9.69 17.77
C SER A 28 17.29 -9.88 18.62
N ARG A 29 16.41 -8.86 18.64
CA ARG A 29 15.14 -8.93 19.35
C ARG A 29 14.22 -10.03 18.78
N ILE A 30 14.10 -10.11 17.46
CA ILE A 30 13.25 -11.08 16.76
C ILE A 30 13.70 -12.51 17.07
N LEU A 31 15.00 -12.77 17.01
CA LEU A 31 15.56 -14.10 17.26
C LEU A 31 15.48 -14.50 18.73
N SER A 32 15.56 -13.57 19.68
CA SER A 32 15.32 -13.83 21.09
C SER A 32 13.89 -14.33 21.34
N ILE A 33 12.89 -13.62 20.83
CA ILE A 33 11.49 -14.01 20.95
C ILE A 33 11.24 -15.39 20.30
N ASP A 34 11.78 -15.62 19.07
CA ASP A 34 11.64 -16.91 18.39
C ASP A 34 12.32 -18.07 19.14
N ALA A 35 13.48 -17.82 19.76
CA ALA A 35 14.18 -18.82 20.58
C ALA A 35 13.36 -19.23 21.81
N GLU A 36 12.83 -18.25 22.56
CA GLU A 36 11.96 -18.52 23.71
C GLU A 36 10.69 -19.26 23.29
N ARG A 37 10.07 -18.84 22.19
CA ARG A 37 8.89 -19.51 21.62
C ARG A 37 9.16 -20.98 21.30
N ARG A 38 10.26 -21.25 20.62
CA ARG A 38 10.69 -22.63 20.28
C ARG A 38 10.97 -23.46 21.51
N ALA A 39 11.62 -22.86 22.51
CA ALA A 39 11.87 -23.53 23.79
C ALA A 39 10.56 -23.90 24.51
N ALA A 40 9.58 -22.99 24.55
CA ALA A 40 8.26 -23.26 25.12
C ALA A 40 7.53 -24.41 24.39
N ILE A 41 7.54 -24.43 23.07
CA ILE A 41 6.97 -25.49 22.24
C ILE A 41 7.66 -26.82 22.56
N GLN A 42 8.98 -26.88 22.58
CA GLN A 42 9.76 -28.08 22.86
C GLN A 42 9.47 -28.64 24.27
N THR A 43 9.38 -27.75 25.25
CA THR A 43 9.02 -28.16 26.64
C THR A 43 7.61 -28.72 26.69
N ALA A 44 6.63 -28.09 26.03
CA ALA A 44 5.27 -28.61 25.94
C ALA A 44 5.19 -29.98 25.27
N GLU A 45 5.92 -30.19 24.18
CA GLU A 45 5.97 -31.51 23.49
C GLU A 45 6.61 -32.58 24.34
N THR A 46 7.69 -32.27 25.06
CA THR A 46 8.36 -33.19 25.99
C THR A 46 7.47 -33.56 27.15
N ALA A 47 6.85 -32.57 27.81
CA ALA A 47 5.90 -32.79 28.90
C ALA A 47 4.68 -33.60 28.46
N GLN A 48 4.18 -33.36 27.24
CA GLN A 48 3.08 -34.13 26.65
C GLN A 48 3.46 -35.60 26.41
N ALA A 49 4.68 -35.88 25.95
CA ALA A 49 5.17 -37.24 25.76
C ALA A 49 5.28 -37.97 27.12
N GLU A 50 5.84 -37.31 28.14
CA GLU A 50 5.94 -37.83 29.50
C GLU A 50 4.56 -38.10 30.13
N GLN A 51 3.59 -37.15 29.98
CA GLN A 51 2.21 -37.29 30.40
C GLN A 51 1.56 -38.55 29.80
N LYS A 52 1.70 -38.73 28.49
CA LYS A 52 1.15 -39.88 27.76
C LYS A 52 1.77 -41.21 28.26
N LYS A 53 3.08 -41.20 28.53
CA LYS A 53 3.78 -42.39 29.08
C LYS A 53 3.25 -42.72 30.46
N ALA A 54 3.28 -41.75 31.39
CA ALA A 54 2.76 -41.96 32.76
C ALA A 54 1.29 -42.39 32.78
N ALA A 55 0.44 -41.82 31.92
CA ALA A 55 -0.97 -42.18 31.83
C ALA A 55 -1.20 -43.66 31.41
N ARG A 56 -0.35 -44.22 30.58
CA ARG A 56 -0.38 -45.65 30.20
C ARG A 56 0.01 -46.53 31.37
N GLU A 57 1.00 -46.11 32.16
CA GLU A 57 1.53 -46.85 33.30
C GLU A 57 0.58 -46.83 34.53
N VAL A 58 -0.26 -45.78 34.68
CA VAL A 58 -1.32 -45.70 35.74
C VAL A 58 -2.22 -46.89 35.69
N GLY A 59 -2.66 -47.33 34.50
CA GLY A 59 -3.54 -48.53 34.37
C GLY A 59 -2.85 -49.80 34.82
N ALA A 60 -1.58 -49.99 34.52
CA ALA A 60 -0.79 -51.16 34.89
C ALA A 60 -0.54 -51.21 36.42
N ALA A 61 -0.18 -50.07 37.02
CA ALA A 61 0.04 -49.96 38.46
C ALA A 61 -1.26 -50.31 39.27
N LYS A 62 -2.41 -49.80 38.78
CA LYS A 62 -3.71 -50.12 39.38
C LYS A 62 -4.05 -51.60 39.28
N ALA A 63 -3.84 -52.21 38.13
CA ALA A 63 -4.09 -53.64 37.88
C ALA A 63 -3.17 -54.54 38.75
N ALA A 64 -1.94 -54.10 39.02
CA ALA A 64 -0.98 -54.79 39.89
C ALA A 64 -1.21 -54.58 41.39
N GLY A 65 -2.18 -53.76 41.80
CA GLY A 65 -2.47 -53.43 43.20
C GLY A 65 -1.39 -52.56 43.87
N ASN A 66 -0.52 -51.91 43.10
CA ASN A 66 0.55 -51.06 43.62
C ASN A 66 0.03 -49.62 43.82
N GLU A 67 -0.61 -49.39 44.97
CA GLU A 67 -1.24 -48.11 45.29
C GLU A 67 -0.26 -46.94 45.36
N ALA A 68 0.94 -47.16 45.88
CA ALA A 68 1.96 -46.11 45.97
C ALA A 68 2.41 -45.62 44.57
N GLU A 69 2.62 -46.58 43.66
CA GLU A 69 3.01 -46.24 42.28
C GLU A 69 1.84 -45.63 41.47
N PHE A 70 0.61 -46.13 41.75
CA PHE A 70 -0.58 -45.53 41.14
C PHE A 70 -0.74 -44.04 41.51
N GLU A 71 -0.66 -43.70 42.81
CA GLU A 71 -0.77 -42.29 43.24
C GLU A 71 0.38 -41.43 42.74
N ARG A 72 1.61 -41.97 42.71
CA ARG A 72 2.78 -41.26 42.12
C ARG A 72 2.58 -40.95 40.65
N LEU A 73 2.16 -41.92 39.87
CA LEU A 73 1.95 -41.72 38.41
C LEU A 73 0.76 -40.80 38.14
N ARG A 74 -0.31 -40.87 38.95
CA ARG A 74 -1.46 -39.96 38.87
C ARG A 74 -1.07 -38.52 39.14
N ALA A 75 -0.26 -38.28 40.17
CA ALA A 75 0.29 -36.96 40.48
C ALA A 75 1.16 -36.43 39.31
N LEU A 76 2.04 -37.28 38.78
CA LEU A 76 2.86 -36.94 37.62
C LEU A 76 2.04 -36.56 36.37
N VAL A 77 0.98 -37.30 36.09
CA VAL A 77 0.06 -36.96 34.98
C VAL A 77 -0.58 -35.60 35.20
N GLY A 78 -0.97 -35.29 36.46
CA GLY A 78 -1.52 -33.97 36.80
C GLY A 78 -0.52 -32.84 36.64
N GLU A 79 0.70 -33.04 37.15
CA GLU A 79 1.81 -32.08 37.01
C GLU A 79 2.15 -31.79 35.52
N LYS A 80 2.35 -32.88 34.73
CA LYS A 80 2.69 -32.74 33.32
C LYS A 80 1.56 -32.12 32.49
N LYS A 81 0.30 -32.37 32.86
CA LYS A 81 -0.84 -31.69 32.23
C LYS A 81 -0.81 -30.17 32.46
N ALA A 82 -0.50 -29.76 33.69
CA ALA A 82 -0.37 -28.33 34.02
C ALA A 82 0.81 -27.67 33.29
N GLU A 83 1.96 -28.36 33.22
CA GLU A 83 3.14 -27.90 32.48
C GLU A 83 2.85 -27.74 31.00
N VAL A 84 2.20 -28.68 30.34
CA VAL A 84 1.76 -28.60 28.95
C VAL A 84 0.90 -27.35 28.71
N ALA A 85 -0.12 -27.13 29.56
CA ALA A 85 -1.00 -25.99 29.42
C ALA A 85 -0.23 -24.66 29.55
N ALA A 86 0.60 -24.52 30.59
CA ALA A 86 1.40 -23.32 30.83
C ALA A 86 2.37 -23.01 29.67
N MET A 87 3.03 -24.03 29.11
CA MET A 87 3.98 -23.84 28.00
C MET A 87 3.26 -23.56 26.68
N GLN A 88 2.10 -24.13 26.45
CA GLN A 88 1.26 -23.78 25.29
C GLN A 88 0.76 -22.34 25.34
N ASP A 89 0.32 -21.86 26.49
CA ASP A 89 -0.08 -20.48 26.71
C ASP A 89 1.10 -19.53 26.52
N ARG A 90 2.29 -19.88 27.04
CA ARG A 90 3.51 -19.11 26.81
C ARG A 90 3.89 -19.06 25.33
N ALA A 91 3.85 -20.18 24.63
CA ALA A 91 4.14 -20.24 23.19
C ALA A 91 3.18 -19.37 22.39
N LYS A 92 1.88 -19.38 22.73
CA LYS A 92 0.88 -18.54 22.09
C LYS A 92 1.11 -17.05 22.34
N ALA A 93 1.48 -16.66 23.55
CA ALA A 93 1.83 -15.28 23.86
C ALA A 93 3.05 -14.81 23.04
N LEU A 94 4.09 -15.66 22.95
CA LEU A 94 5.28 -15.40 22.16
C LEU A 94 5.03 -15.40 20.64
N ASP A 95 4.05 -16.17 20.13
CA ASP A 95 3.60 -16.07 18.74
C ASP A 95 3.02 -14.69 18.43
N THR A 96 2.21 -14.14 19.34
CA THR A 96 1.66 -12.80 19.18
C THR A 96 2.75 -11.75 19.25
N GLU A 97 3.63 -11.81 20.25
CA GLU A 97 4.75 -10.87 20.40
C GLU A 97 5.69 -10.87 19.19
N LEU A 98 5.98 -12.05 18.64
CA LEU A 98 6.79 -12.20 17.43
C LEU A 98 6.10 -11.59 16.21
N ALA A 99 4.80 -11.84 16.06
CA ALA A 99 4.02 -11.28 14.96
C ALA A 99 4.00 -9.74 15.03
N ASP A 100 3.76 -9.18 16.21
CA ASP A 100 3.74 -7.73 16.43
C ASP A 100 5.11 -7.11 16.11
N ALA A 101 6.19 -7.69 16.62
CA ALA A 101 7.56 -7.22 16.35
C ALA A 101 7.91 -7.27 14.85
N LEU A 102 7.48 -8.30 14.13
CA LEU A 102 7.69 -8.40 12.68
C LEU A 102 6.80 -7.42 11.89
N MET A 103 5.62 -7.06 12.41
CA MET A 103 4.73 -6.10 11.77
C MET A 103 5.21 -4.64 11.87
N GLU A 104 6.04 -4.32 12.85
CA GLU A 104 6.64 -2.98 13.02
C GLU A 104 7.77 -2.69 12.02
N LEU A 105 8.36 -3.70 11.41
CA LEU A 105 9.50 -3.55 10.52
C LEU A 105 9.07 -3.32 9.07
N PRO A 106 9.68 -2.33 8.36
CA PRO A 106 9.42 -2.10 6.95
C PRO A 106 9.98 -3.23 6.09
N ASN A 107 9.55 -3.28 4.83
CA ASN A 107 10.05 -4.25 3.87
C ASN A 107 11.53 -3.99 3.52
N LEU A 108 12.22 -5.03 3.06
CA LEU A 108 13.63 -4.97 2.68
C LEU A 108 13.76 -4.40 1.25
N PRO A 109 14.60 -3.37 1.04
CA PRO A 109 14.84 -2.82 -0.29
C PRO A 109 15.54 -3.84 -1.20
N LEU A 110 15.29 -3.75 -2.50
CA LEU A 110 16.09 -4.45 -3.50
C LEU A 110 17.51 -3.89 -3.55
N GLU A 111 18.45 -4.69 -4.06
CA GLU A 111 19.87 -4.30 -4.11
C GLU A 111 20.12 -3.07 -4.97
N ASP A 112 19.34 -2.89 -6.05
CA ASP A 112 19.45 -1.80 -7.02
C ASP A 112 18.71 -0.51 -6.59
N VAL A 113 18.10 -0.48 -5.41
CA VAL A 113 17.50 0.74 -4.85
C VAL A 113 18.61 1.69 -4.40
N PRO A 114 18.60 2.97 -4.82
CA PRO A 114 19.62 3.95 -4.39
C PRO A 114 19.55 4.19 -2.88
N GLU A 115 20.71 4.38 -2.28
CA GLU A 115 20.80 4.81 -0.88
C GLU A 115 20.57 6.31 -0.76
N GLY A 116 19.84 6.73 0.27
CA GLY A 116 19.56 8.15 0.50
C GLY A 116 18.70 8.35 1.74
N ALA A 117 18.57 9.60 2.16
CA ALA A 117 17.86 10.00 3.37
C ALA A 117 16.43 10.47 3.09
N ASP A 118 16.21 11.18 1.98
CA ASP A 118 14.93 11.80 1.63
C ASP A 118 14.76 11.97 0.12
N GLU A 119 13.72 12.70 -0.30
CA GLU A 119 13.35 12.93 -1.71
C GLU A 119 14.47 13.56 -2.56
N ALA A 120 15.42 14.26 -1.96
CA ALA A 120 16.54 14.87 -2.69
C ALA A 120 17.54 13.84 -3.23
N ASP A 121 17.56 12.64 -2.64
CA ASP A 121 18.44 11.54 -3.04
C ASP A 121 17.78 10.58 -4.06
N ASN A 122 16.55 10.87 -4.48
CA ASN A 122 15.87 10.08 -5.51
C ASN A 122 16.56 10.22 -6.86
N VAL A 123 16.62 9.13 -7.63
CA VAL A 123 17.35 9.07 -8.90
C VAL A 123 16.40 9.12 -10.08
N GLU A 124 16.58 10.13 -10.96
CA GLU A 124 15.80 10.23 -12.20
C GLU A 124 16.15 9.08 -13.16
N LEU A 125 15.13 8.32 -13.57
CA LEU A 125 15.25 7.23 -14.54
C LEU A 125 15.06 7.72 -15.97
N ARG A 126 14.04 8.54 -16.17
CA ARG A 126 13.66 9.07 -17.49
C ARG A 126 12.76 10.28 -17.37
N ARG A 127 12.68 11.01 -18.48
CA ARG A 127 11.82 12.17 -18.62
C ARG A 127 11.10 12.11 -19.98
N TRP A 128 9.86 12.59 -20.01
CA TRP A 128 9.09 12.70 -21.22
C TRP A 128 8.48 14.10 -21.38
N GLY A 129 8.43 14.58 -22.60
CA GLY A 129 7.94 15.92 -22.91
C GLY A 129 8.89 17.02 -22.43
N SER A 130 8.50 18.25 -22.72
CA SER A 130 9.20 19.44 -22.23
C SER A 130 8.19 20.45 -21.72
N PRO A 131 8.43 21.12 -20.59
CA PRO A 131 7.60 22.22 -20.14
C PRO A 131 7.38 23.25 -21.26
N ARG A 132 6.12 23.63 -21.46
CA ARG A 132 5.79 24.67 -22.46
C ARG A 132 6.34 26.01 -21.99
N ALA A 133 7.08 26.71 -22.86
CA ALA A 133 7.47 28.08 -22.62
C ALA A 133 6.23 28.98 -22.71
N LEU A 134 5.89 29.66 -21.62
CA LEU A 134 4.79 30.61 -21.54
C LEU A 134 5.36 32.02 -21.74
N ASP A 135 4.69 32.88 -22.55
CA ASP A 135 5.03 34.27 -22.73
C ASP A 135 4.36 35.21 -21.71
N PHE A 136 3.74 34.60 -20.67
CA PHE A 136 3.12 35.26 -19.54
C PHE A 136 3.50 34.57 -18.24
N ALA A 137 3.29 35.24 -17.10
CA ALA A 137 3.51 34.63 -15.78
C ALA A 137 2.51 33.50 -15.52
N PRO A 138 2.94 32.24 -15.31
CA PRO A 138 2.04 31.14 -14.99
C PRO A 138 1.36 31.36 -13.64
N ARG A 139 0.13 30.90 -13.56
CA ARG A 139 -0.67 30.93 -12.31
C ARG A 139 -0.85 29.52 -11.79
N GLU A 140 -0.95 29.39 -10.48
CA GLU A 140 -1.41 28.15 -9.87
C GLU A 140 -2.88 27.91 -10.19
N HIS A 141 -3.31 26.65 -10.19
CA HIS A 141 -4.64 26.21 -10.62
C HIS A 141 -5.79 26.98 -9.97
N TYR A 142 -5.69 27.30 -8.67
CA TYR A 142 -6.73 28.02 -7.92
C TYR A 142 -6.81 29.52 -8.24
N ASP A 143 -5.76 30.10 -8.86
CA ASP A 143 -5.72 31.50 -9.28
C ASP A 143 -6.13 31.71 -10.75
N LEU A 144 -6.45 30.63 -11.47
CA LEU A 144 -6.93 30.70 -12.84
C LEU A 144 -8.39 31.23 -12.88
N PRO A 145 -8.68 32.30 -13.63
CA PRO A 145 -10.01 32.94 -13.66
C PRO A 145 -11.15 31.96 -13.97
N GLY A 146 -10.94 31.06 -14.95
CA GLY A 146 -11.93 30.05 -15.34
C GLY A 146 -12.15 28.94 -14.30
N VAL A 147 -11.25 28.80 -13.32
CA VAL A 147 -11.29 27.78 -12.29
C VAL A 147 -11.84 28.31 -10.99
N ALA A 148 -11.54 29.56 -10.64
CA ALA A 148 -11.88 30.17 -9.35
C ALA A 148 -13.38 30.07 -8.98
N ALA A 149 -14.28 30.19 -9.97
CA ALA A 149 -15.72 30.06 -9.73
C ALA A 149 -16.19 28.61 -9.52
N GLY A 150 -15.38 27.61 -9.90
CA GLY A 150 -15.71 26.20 -9.81
C GLY A 150 -14.91 25.41 -8.76
N MET A 151 -14.06 26.10 -7.99
CA MET A 151 -13.20 25.50 -6.95
C MET A 151 -13.29 26.35 -5.69
N ASP A 152 -14.12 25.91 -4.72
CA ASP A 152 -14.48 26.71 -3.54
C ASP A 152 -13.88 26.09 -2.26
N PHE A 153 -12.82 26.71 -1.77
CA PHE A 153 -12.16 26.32 -0.52
C PHE A 153 -12.82 26.90 0.72
N GLU A 154 -13.48 28.07 0.61
CA GLU A 154 -14.16 28.71 1.76
C GLU A 154 -15.40 27.93 2.13
N LEU A 155 -16.20 27.52 1.13
CA LEU A 155 -17.34 26.66 1.36
C LEU A 155 -16.91 25.30 1.92
N ALA A 156 -15.85 24.71 1.38
CA ALA A 156 -15.30 23.46 1.89
C ALA A 156 -14.85 23.58 3.35
N ALA A 157 -14.16 24.68 3.69
CA ALA A 157 -13.73 24.94 5.07
C ALA A 157 -14.91 25.07 6.03
N LYS A 158 -16.02 25.67 5.58
CA LYS A 158 -17.27 25.74 6.36
C LYS A 158 -17.91 24.38 6.56
N LEU A 159 -17.84 23.50 5.55
CA LEU A 159 -18.42 22.14 5.61
C LEU A 159 -17.59 21.17 6.44
N SER A 160 -16.26 21.20 6.27
CA SER A 160 -15.39 20.11 6.75
C SER A 160 -14.04 20.57 7.34
N GLY A 161 -13.70 21.86 7.24
CA GLY A 161 -12.40 22.38 7.67
C GLY A 161 -11.43 22.60 6.51
N SER A 162 -10.15 22.80 6.85
CA SER A 162 -9.08 22.99 5.87
C SER A 162 -8.78 21.69 5.11
N ARG A 163 -8.07 21.80 3.95
CA ARG A 163 -7.67 20.66 3.10
C ARG A 163 -8.85 19.87 2.54
N PHE A 164 -9.96 20.54 2.29
CA PHE A 164 -11.09 20.09 1.49
C PHE A 164 -11.37 21.09 0.38
N VAL A 165 -12.05 20.66 -0.66
CA VAL A 165 -12.48 21.50 -1.77
C VAL A 165 -13.89 21.13 -2.20
N VAL A 166 -14.69 22.12 -2.59
CA VAL A 166 -15.95 21.91 -3.30
C VAL A 166 -15.71 22.23 -4.77
N LEU A 167 -15.88 21.23 -5.62
CA LEU A 167 -15.83 21.41 -7.07
C LEU A 167 -17.24 21.57 -7.63
N SER A 168 -17.41 22.50 -8.57
CA SER A 168 -18.71 22.76 -9.21
C SER A 168 -18.58 23.05 -10.71
N GLY A 169 -19.72 22.96 -11.41
CA GLY A 169 -19.84 23.34 -12.81
C GLY A 169 -18.85 22.63 -13.76
N ALA A 170 -18.13 23.41 -14.53
CA ALA A 170 -17.16 22.93 -15.52
C ALA A 170 -15.98 22.19 -14.89
N VAL A 171 -15.49 22.69 -13.76
CA VAL A 171 -14.36 22.07 -13.04
C VAL A 171 -14.72 20.70 -12.50
N ALA A 172 -15.89 20.55 -11.89
CA ALA A 172 -16.39 19.23 -11.43
C ALA A 172 -16.59 18.26 -12.60
N ARG A 173 -17.07 18.76 -13.75
CA ARG A 173 -17.21 17.93 -14.96
C ARG A 173 -15.86 17.48 -15.51
N LEU A 174 -14.86 18.37 -15.51
CA LEU A 174 -13.49 18.05 -15.94
C LEU A 174 -12.85 17.01 -15.03
N HIS A 175 -13.00 17.16 -13.70
CA HIS A 175 -12.52 16.20 -12.70
C HIS A 175 -13.09 14.79 -12.97
N ARG A 176 -14.40 14.69 -13.17
CA ARG A 176 -15.06 13.43 -13.51
C ARG A 176 -14.60 12.85 -14.85
N ALA A 177 -14.42 13.71 -15.87
CA ALA A 177 -13.93 13.30 -17.19
C ALA A 177 -12.52 12.70 -17.11
N LEU A 178 -11.64 13.28 -16.31
CA LEU A 178 -10.30 12.73 -16.04
C LEU A 178 -10.36 11.36 -15.39
N ALA A 179 -11.16 11.18 -14.35
CA ALA A 179 -11.32 9.88 -13.68
C ALA A 179 -11.84 8.83 -14.66
N GLN A 180 -12.86 9.16 -15.47
CA GLN A 180 -13.43 8.26 -16.46
C GLN A 180 -12.40 7.89 -17.54
N PHE A 181 -11.69 8.87 -18.11
CA PHE A 181 -10.64 8.64 -19.09
C PHE A 181 -9.56 7.69 -18.56
N MET A 182 -9.08 7.91 -17.33
CA MET A 182 -8.03 7.07 -16.74
C MET A 182 -8.51 5.63 -16.53
N ILE A 183 -9.73 5.42 -16.02
CA ILE A 183 -10.29 4.07 -15.85
C ILE A 183 -10.43 3.37 -17.20
N ASP A 184 -11.05 4.03 -18.18
CA ASP A 184 -11.28 3.45 -19.51
C ASP A 184 -9.96 3.05 -20.17
N THR A 185 -8.93 3.89 -20.10
CA THR A 185 -7.59 3.57 -20.63
C THR A 185 -6.98 2.36 -19.93
N HIS A 186 -7.06 2.27 -18.61
CA HIS A 186 -6.50 1.11 -17.92
C HIS A 186 -7.25 -0.18 -18.22
N VAL A 187 -8.55 -0.13 -18.44
CA VAL A 187 -9.37 -1.30 -18.80
C VAL A 187 -9.13 -1.70 -20.26
N GLU A 188 -9.31 -0.77 -21.18
CA GLU A 188 -9.36 -1.07 -22.62
C GLU A 188 -7.95 -1.27 -23.23
N GLU A 189 -6.97 -0.45 -22.81
CA GLU A 189 -5.63 -0.48 -23.41
C GLU A 189 -4.65 -1.29 -22.58
N ASN A 190 -4.73 -1.22 -21.24
CA ASN A 190 -3.78 -1.87 -20.35
C ASN A 190 -4.27 -3.23 -19.81
N GLY A 191 -5.53 -3.62 -20.11
CA GLY A 191 -6.09 -4.94 -19.79
C GLY A 191 -6.27 -5.20 -18.29
N LEU A 192 -6.52 -4.17 -17.49
CA LEU A 192 -6.87 -4.32 -16.09
C LEU A 192 -8.37 -4.59 -15.92
N VAL A 193 -8.74 -5.29 -14.86
CA VAL A 193 -10.13 -5.55 -14.52
C VAL A 193 -10.64 -4.42 -13.63
N GLU A 194 -11.59 -3.63 -14.15
CA GLU A 194 -12.28 -2.64 -13.32
C GLU A 194 -13.00 -3.31 -12.17
N THR A 195 -12.77 -2.82 -10.97
CA THR A 195 -13.29 -3.42 -9.75
C THR A 195 -13.82 -2.34 -8.83
N TRP A 196 -15.13 -2.33 -8.59
CA TRP A 196 -15.73 -1.45 -7.60
C TRP A 196 -15.63 -2.09 -6.22
N THR A 197 -15.08 -1.36 -5.24
CA THR A 197 -14.86 -1.85 -3.87
C THR A 197 -15.43 -0.90 -2.82
N PRO A 198 -15.82 -1.40 -1.63
CA PRO A 198 -16.21 -0.53 -0.53
C PRO A 198 -15.01 0.30 -0.05
N VAL A 199 -15.28 1.54 0.39
CA VAL A 199 -14.28 2.43 1.00
C VAL A 199 -14.24 2.35 2.52
N LEU A 200 -15.18 1.63 3.14
CA LEU A 200 -15.19 1.28 4.56
C LEU A 200 -14.76 -0.17 4.72
N VAL A 201 -13.71 -0.40 5.48
CA VAL A 201 -13.10 -1.73 5.65
C VAL A 201 -12.98 -2.11 7.12
N ARG A 202 -12.84 -3.41 7.36
CA ARG A 202 -12.49 -3.94 8.68
C ARG A 202 -11.01 -3.70 8.96
N GLU A 203 -10.66 -3.69 10.22
CA GLU A 203 -9.29 -3.44 10.68
C GLU A 203 -8.28 -4.42 10.09
N GLU A 204 -8.65 -5.70 9.95
CA GLU A 204 -7.77 -6.73 9.39
C GLU A 204 -7.32 -6.43 7.95
N MET A 205 -8.15 -5.71 7.17
CA MET A 205 -7.77 -5.29 5.81
C MET A 205 -6.66 -4.25 5.82
N MET A 206 -6.66 -3.35 6.81
CA MET A 206 -5.62 -2.35 7.00
C MET A 206 -4.28 -3.00 7.42
N TYR A 207 -4.32 -4.07 8.21
CA TYR A 207 -3.13 -4.88 8.54
C TYR A 207 -2.57 -5.61 7.31
N GLY A 208 -3.44 -6.12 6.45
CA GLY A 208 -3.06 -6.87 5.25
C GLY A 208 -2.10 -6.14 4.34
N THR A 209 -2.36 -4.86 4.09
CA THR A 209 -1.52 -4.00 3.24
C THR A 209 -0.44 -3.22 3.99
N GLY A 210 -0.41 -3.30 5.33
CA GLY A 210 0.61 -2.64 6.15
C GLY A 210 0.29 -1.20 6.51
N GLN A 211 -0.96 -0.77 6.39
CA GLN A 211 -1.41 0.53 6.91
C GLN A 211 -1.38 0.54 8.44
N LEU A 212 -1.78 -0.58 9.05
CA LEU A 212 -1.66 -0.80 10.48
C LEU A 212 -0.51 -1.76 10.81
N PRO A 213 0.10 -1.62 12.01
CA PRO A 213 -0.25 -0.68 13.09
C PRO A 213 0.31 0.74 12.88
N LYS A 214 1.30 0.94 12.03
CA LYS A 214 2.16 2.14 11.97
C LYS A 214 1.41 3.44 11.62
N PHE A 215 0.46 3.38 10.67
CA PHE A 215 -0.21 4.57 10.12
C PHE A 215 -1.64 4.76 10.63
N GLY A 216 -1.93 4.27 11.85
CA GLY A 216 -3.25 4.43 12.45
C GLY A 216 -3.67 5.89 12.63
N GLU A 217 -2.74 6.78 12.98
CA GLU A 217 -2.99 8.22 13.16
C GLU A 217 -3.23 8.95 11.83
N ASP A 218 -2.71 8.42 10.72
CA ASP A 218 -2.93 8.95 9.37
C ASP A 218 -4.26 8.48 8.76
N SER A 219 -5.00 7.62 9.44
CA SER A 219 -6.22 7.00 8.94
C SER A 219 -7.45 7.43 9.72
N TYR A 220 -8.58 7.58 9.03
CA TYR A 220 -9.88 7.86 9.68
C TYR A 220 -10.53 6.55 10.11
N ARG A 221 -11.09 6.56 11.35
CA ARG A 221 -11.84 5.45 11.91
C ARG A 221 -13.23 5.92 12.36
N THR A 222 -14.25 5.13 12.08
CA THR A 222 -15.60 5.37 12.56
C THR A 222 -15.75 4.91 14.01
N THR A 223 -16.73 5.45 14.73
CA THR A 223 -17.01 5.08 16.13
C THR A 223 -17.43 3.63 16.32
N ASN A 224 -17.94 2.97 15.27
CA ASN A 224 -18.31 1.55 15.26
C ASN A 224 -17.20 0.63 14.72
N GLY A 225 -15.97 1.15 14.56
CA GLY A 225 -14.78 0.34 14.31
C GLY A 225 -14.40 0.10 12.85
N TRP A 226 -15.10 0.71 11.87
CA TRP A 226 -14.69 0.67 10.47
C TRP A 226 -13.59 1.69 10.18
N TRP A 227 -12.76 1.40 9.19
CA TRP A 227 -11.74 2.30 8.69
C TRP A 227 -12.08 2.82 7.31
N LEU A 228 -11.83 4.11 7.07
CA LEU A 228 -11.91 4.68 5.72
C LEU A 228 -10.57 4.42 5.00
N VAL A 229 -10.64 3.90 3.79
CA VAL A 229 -9.42 3.53 3.05
C VAL A 229 -8.62 4.76 2.63
N PRO A 230 -7.29 4.77 2.85
CA PRO A 230 -6.42 5.83 2.34
C PRO A 230 -6.10 5.67 0.85
N THR A 231 -6.42 4.51 0.27
CA THR A 231 -6.19 4.09 -1.11
C THR A 231 -6.96 2.81 -1.39
N ALA A 232 -7.39 2.60 -2.63
CA ALA A 232 -8.02 1.34 -3.05
C ALA A 232 -7.05 0.14 -3.02
N GLU A 233 -5.74 0.37 -2.89
CA GLU A 233 -4.77 -0.69 -2.61
C GLU A 233 -5.25 -1.61 -1.49
N VAL A 234 -5.80 -1.03 -0.40
CA VAL A 234 -6.28 -1.80 0.74
C VAL A 234 -7.31 -2.83 0.32
N THR A 235 -8.30 -2.43 -0.46
CA THR A 235 -9.40 -3.33 -0.85
C THR A 235 -9.01 -4.27 -1.98
N LEU A 236 -8.33 -3.77 -3.00
CA LEU A 236 -7.94 -4.57 -4.17
C LEU A 236 -6.93 -5.66 -3.81
N THR A 237 -5.94 -5.35 -3.00
CA THR A 237 -4.92 -6.33 -2.58
C THR A 237 -5.53 -7.42 -1.69
N ASN A 238 -6.49 -7.05 -0.83
CA ASN A 238 -7.18 -8.00 0.05
C ASN A 238 -8.18 -8.93 -0.68
N ILE A 239 -8.40 -8.79 -1.98
CA ILE A 239 -9.19 -9.76 -2.77
C ILE A 239 -8.63 -11.18 -2.63
N VAL A 240 -7.31 -11.31 -2.48
CA VAL A 240 -6.64 -12.62 -2.31
C VAL A 240 -6.34 -12.98 -0.86
N ASN A 241 -6.83 -12.21 0.12
CA ASN A 241 -6.61 -12.46 1.54
C ASN A 241 -7.13 -13.84 1.96
N GLY A 242 -6.27 -14.65 2.60
CA GLY A 242 -6.56 -16.00 3.06
C GLY A 242 -6.68 -17.05 1.94
N LEU A 243 -6.49 -16.69 0.69
CA LEU A 243 -6.66 -17.61 -0.44
C LEU A 243 -5.37 -18.37 -0.78
N ILE A 244 -5.57 -19.58 -1.31
CA ILE A 244 -4.56 -20.32 -2.06
C ILE A 244 -5.11 -20.43 -3.48
N VAL A 245 -4.61 -19.58 -4.38
CA VAL A 245 -5.05 -19.56 -5.77
C VAL A 245 -4.24 -20.57 -6.60
N GLU A 246 -4.80 -21.04 -7.71
CA GLU A 246 -4.05 -21.84 -8.67
C GLU A 246 -3.06 -20.95 -9.45
N GLU A 247 -1.89 -21.48 -9.83
CA GLU A 247 -0.87 -20.71 -10.56
C GLU A 247 -1.43 -20.06 -11.84
N GLY A 248 -2.30 -20.74 -12.57
CA GLY A 248 -2.98 -20.20 -13.76
C GLY A 248 -3.94 -19.03 -13.49
N TYR A 249 -4.22 -18.73 -12.22
CA TYR A 249 -4.94 -17.51 -11.82
C TYR A 249 -4.09 -16.26 -11.99
N LEU A 250 -2.76 -16.39 -11.93
CA LEU A 250 -1.81 -15.28 -11.98
C LEU A 250 -1.33 -14.98 -13.42
N PRO A 251 -1.04 -13.73 -13.80
CA PRO A 251 -1.23 -12.54 -12.97
C PRO A 251 -2.69 -12.10 -12.91
N ARG A 252 -3.08 -11.45 -11.81
CA ARG A 252 -4.34 -10.70 -11.71
C ARG A 252 -4.04 -9.22 -11.59
N ARG A 253 -4.75 -8.43 -12.39
CA ARG A 253 -4.56 -6.99 -12.52
C ARG A 253 -5.90 -6.32 -12.32
N TYR A 254 -5.99 -5.49 -11.29
CA TYR A 254 -7.20 -4.78 -10.92
C TYR A 254 -6.99 -3.28 -11.03
N VAL A 255 -8.06 -2.56 -11.34
CA VAL A 255 -8.09 -1.10 -11.27
C VAL A 255 -9.38 -0.66 -10.59
N ALA A 256 -9.31 0.36 -9.75
CA ALA A 256 -10.47 0.95 -9.10
C ALA A 256 -10.33 2.47 -9.05
N HIS A 257 -11.44 3.18 -9.31
CA HIS A 257 -11.58 4.60 -9.01
C HIS A 257 -12.32 4.73 -7.68
N THR A 258 -11.67 5.29 -6.66
CA THR A 258 -12.28 5.43 -5.33
C THR A 258 -11.98 6.79 -4.70
N GLN A 259 -12.85 7.16 -3.76
CA GLN A 259 -12.53 8.14 -2.73
C GLN A 259 -11.43 7.56 -1.83
N CYS A 260 -10.48 8.41 -1.44
CA CYS A 260 -9.38 8.10 -0.54
C CYS A 260 -9.37 9.12 0.62
N PHE A 261 -9.04 8.65 1.82
CA PHE A 261 -9.13 9.45 3.05
C PHE A 261 -7.81 9.38 3.83
N ARG A 262 -7.19 10.55 4.07
CA ARG A 262 -5.94 10.64 4.84
C ARG A 262 -6.04 11.79 5.84
N SER A 263 -5.68 11.55 7.09
CA SER A 263 -5.66 12.61 8.11
C SER A 263 -4.46 13.56 7.97
N GLU A 264 -3.46 13.18 7.15
CA GLU A 264 -2.28 14.01 6.87
C GLU A 264 -1.56 14.50 8.14
N ALA A 265 -1.50 13.65 9.18
CA ALA A 265 -1.01 14.00 10.52
C ALA A 265 0.42 14.57 10.52
N GLY A 266 1.28 14.07 9.61
CA GLY A 266 2.69 14.50 9.50
C GLY A 266 2.95 15.69 8.57
N SER A 267 1.92 16.32 7.96
CA SER A 267 2.08 17.30 6.88
C SER A 267 1.72 18.74 7.26
N ALA A 268 1.83 19.10 8.53
CA ALA A 268 1.52 20.44 9.01
C ALA A 268 2.36 21.51 8.27
N GLY A 269 1.68 22.52 7.69
CA GLY A 269 2.34 23.62 6.97
C GLY A 269 2.78 23.34 5.55
N LYS A 270 2.68 22.09 5.04
CA LYS A 270 3.01 21.75 3.65
C LYS A 270 1.78 21.84 2.75
N ASP A 271 1.92 22.42 1.56
CA ASP A 271 0.88 22.49 0.52
C ASP A 271 -0.50 22.92 1.07
N THR A 272 -0.54 24.05 1.77
CA THR A 272 -1.75 24.54 2.46
C THR A 272 -2.73 25.24 1.52
N ALA A 273 -2.30 25.65 0.34
CA ALA A 273 -3.14 26.25 -0.69
C ALA A 273 -3.44 25.25 -1.81
N GLY A 274 -4.58 25.41 -2.47
CA GLY A 274 -4.99 24.58 -3.61
C GLY A 274 -5.37 23.15 -3.25
N MET A 275 -5.32 22.24 -4.25
CA MET A 275 -5.78 20.85 -4.14
C MET A 275 -4.65 19.81 -4.04
N LEU A 276 -3.40 20.22 -3.88
CA LEU A 276 -2.28 19.27 -3.93
C LEU A 276 -2.32 18.24 -2.80
N ARG A 277 -2.78 18.67 -1.62
CA ARG A 277 -2.87 17.85 -0.42
C ARG A 277 -4.22 18.01 0.27
N GLN A 278 -5.03 16.96 0.20
CA GLN A 278 -6.42 16.95 0.68
C GLN A 278 -6.65 15.78 1.65
N HIS A 279 -7.53 15.97 2.63
CA HIS A 279 -8.00 14.89 3.52
C HIS A 279 -8.90 13.88 2.80
N GLN A 280 -9.61 14.34 1.77
CA GLN A 280 -10.43 13.52 0.90
C GLN A 280 -10.09 13.85 -0.55
N PHE A 281 -9.76 12.84 -1.33
CA PHE A 281 -9.43 12.96 -2.75
C PHE A 281 -9.82 11.71 -3.52
N GLU A 282 -9.79 11.77 -4.83
CA GLU A 282 -10.07 10.61 -5.69
C GLU A 282 -8.79 10.12 -6.37
N LYS A 283 -8.71 8.81 -6.49
CA LYS A 283 -7.58 8.14 -7.11
C LYS A 283 -8.03 6.94 -7.94
N VAL A 284 -7.47 6.81 -9.13
CA VAL A 284 -7.48 5.57 -9.89
C VAL A 284 -6.30 4.75 -9.41
N GLU A 285 -6.54 3.58 -8.84
CA GLU A 285 -5.52 2.72 -8.27
C GLU A 285 -5.42 1.42 -9.02
N MET A 286 -4.20 1.04 -9.38
CA MET A 286 -3.87 -0.24 -9.98
C MET A 286 -3.27 -1.17 -8.93
N VAL A 287 -3.68 -2.43 -8.94
CA VAL A 287 -3.07 -3.50 -8.13
C VAL A 287 -2.82 -4.72 -8.99
N SER A 288 -1.63 -5.29 -8.86
CA SER A 288 -1.30 -6.57 -9.48
C SER A 288 -0.93 -7.61 -8.43
N VAL A 289 -1.43 -8.83 -8.64
CA VAL A 289 -1.04 -10.03 -7.90
C VAL A 289 -0.36 -10.96 -8.89
N THR A 290 0.90 -11.31 -8.61
CA THR A 290 1.76 -12.00 -9.58
C THR A 290 2.47 -13.22 -9.01
N HIS A 291 2.97 -14.05 -9.91
CA HIS A 291 4.02 -14.99 -9.58
C HIS A 291 5.30 -14.24 -9.15
N PRO A 292 6.09 -14.73 -8.18
CA PRO A 292 7.30 -14.06 -7.71
C PRO A 292 8.28 -13.64 -8.81
N GLU A 293 8.52 -14.51 -9.77
CA GLU A 293 9.47 -14.27 -10.88
C GLU A 293 9.00 -13.17 -11.85
N ALA A 294 7.70 -12.91 -11.92
CA ALA A 294 7.13 -11.92 -12.83
C ALA A 294 7.03 -10.50 -12.22
N SER A 295 7.28 -10.35 -10.92
CA SER A 295 6.92 -9.12 -10.20
C SER A 295 7.70 -7.88 -10.65
N LEU A 296 8.98 -8.01 -11.01
CA LEU A 296 9.77 -6.86 -11.49
C LEU A 296 9.35 -6.41 -12.89
N ALA A 297 9.09 -7.34 -13.79
CA ALA A 297 8.56 -7.01 -15.11
C ALA A 297 7.15 -6.38 -15.01
N GLU A 298 6.34 -6.83 -14.06
CA GLU A 298 5.04 -6.23 -13.79
C GLU A 298 5.15 -4.83 -13.17
N HIS A 299 6.17 -4.57 -12.35
CA HIS A 299 6.47 -3.24 -11.82
C HIS A 299 6.75 -2.23 -12.94
N ASP A 300 7.63 -2.60 -13.89
CA ASP A 300 7.93 -1.78 -15.05
C ASP A 300 6.69 -1.56 -15.93
N ARG A 301 5.87 -2.62 -16.15
CA ARG A 301 4.62 -2.51 -16.90
C ARG A 301 3.64 -1.53 -16.23
N MET A 302 3.44 -1.65 -14.92
CA MET A 302 2.54 -0.75 -14.18
C MET A 302 3.02 0.71 -14.23
N THR A 303 4.33 0.93 -14.12
CA THR A 303 4.93 2.27 -14.28
C THR A 303 4.61 2.82 -15.67
N ARG A 304 4.78 2.02 -16.74
CA ARG A 304 4.42 2.42 -18.12
C ARG A 304 2.93 2.71 -18.30
N CYS A 305 2.04 1.97 -17.62
CA CYS A 305 0.60 2.27 -17.63
C CYS A 305 0.29 3.67 -17.08
N ALA A 306 0.91 4.04 -15.96
CA ALA A 306 0.72 5.36 -15.35
C ALA A 306 1.33 6.49 -16.23
N GLU A 307 2.53 6.26 -16.77
CA GLU A 307 3.19 7.19 -17.73
C GLU A 307 2.33 7.41 -18.97
N GLY A 308 1.73 6.35 -19.52
CA GLY A 308 0.87 6.42 -20.71
C GLY A 308 -0.34 7.35 -20.53
N ILE A 309 -0.88 7.47 -19.33
CA ILE A 309 -1.94 8.44 -19.03
C ILE A 309 -1.42 9.88 -19.20
N LEU A 310 -0.22 10.18 -18.68
CA LEU A 310 0.39 11.52 -18.82
C LEU A 310 0.76 11.83 -20.27
N GLU A 311 1.28 10.84 -20.99
CA GLU A 311 1.60 10.96 -22.42
C GLU A 311 0.34 11.26 -23.24
N ALA A 312 -0.77 10.56 -22.97
CA ALA A 312 -2.05 10.82 -23.64
C ALA A 312 -2.65 12.20 -23.29
N LEU A 313 -2.40 12.68 -22.07
CA LEU A 313 -2.77 14.05 -21.64
C LEU A 313 -1.78 15.12 -22.11
N GLU A 314 -0.71 14.75 -22.81
CA GLU A 314 0.37 15.64 -23.28
C GLU A 314 1.04 16.45 -22.13
N LEU A 315 1.15 15.82 -20.93
CA LEU A 315 1.72 16.45 -19.74
C LEU A 315 3.19 16.05 -19.55
N PRO A 316 4.13 17.01 -19.48
CA PRO A 316 5.54 16.69 -19.22
C PRO A 316 5.72 16.07 -17.83
N TYR A 317 6.50 14.99 -17.78
CA TYR A 317 6.79 14.30 -16.53
C TYR A 317 8.22 13.79 -16.45
N ARG A 318 8.65 13.43 -15.26
CA ARG A 318 9.83 12.59 -15.01
C ARG A 318 9.46 11.41 -14.11
N THR A 319 10.18 10.31 -14.29
CA THR A 319 10.08 9.12 -13.42
C THR A 319 11.36 8.99 -12.62
N VAL A 320 11.24 8.83 -11.31
CA VAL A 320 12.36 8.68 -10.38
C VAL A 320 12.27 7.33 -9.65
N VAL A 321 13.42 6.75 -9.31
CA VAL A 321 13.50 5.67 -8.32
C VAL A 321 13.64 6.30 -6.94
N LEU A 322 12.79 5.92 -6.01
CA LEU A 322 12.92 6.37 -4.63
C LEU A 322 14.14 5.75 -3.96
N CYS A 323 14.87 6.54 -3.21
CA CYS A 323 15.95 6.08 -2.35
C CYS A 323 15.41 5.34 -1.12
N THR A 324 16.29 4.65 -0.41
CA THR A 324 15.93 3.83 0.76
C THR A 324 15.26 4.59 1.89
N GLY A 325 15.55 5.89 2.06
CA GLY A 325 14.96 6.76 3.08
C GLY A 325 13.56 7.26 2.73
N ASP A 326 13.23 7.36 1.42
CA ASP A 326 11.95 7.90 0.93
C ASP A 326 10.93 6.81 0.58
N MET A 327 11.36 5.56 0.44
CA MET A 327 10.46 4.43 0.11
C MET A 327 9.36 4.21 1.13
N GLY A 328 8.15 3.91 0.63
CA GLY A 328 7.01 3.45 1.43
C GLY A 328 7.31 2.19 2.28
N PHE A 329 6.57 2.04 3.37
CA PHE A 329 6.80 0.97 4.38
C PHE A 329 6.77 -0.45 3.79
N GLY A 330 5.79 -0.74 2.91
CA GLY A 330 5.60 -2.05 2.30
C GLY A 330 6.42 -2.31 1.04
N ALA A 331 7.09 -1.30 0.51
CA ALA A 331 7.77 -1.40 -0.77
C ALA A 331 9.16 -2.02 -0.67
N ARG A 332 9.54 -2.78 -1.70
CA ARG A 332 10.91 -3.23 -1.96
C ARG A 332 11.62 -2.32 -2.95
N LYS A 333 10.87 -1.71 -3.85
CA LYS A 333 11.32 -0.70 -4.81
C LYS A 333 10.10 0.11 -5.25
N THR A 334 10.28 1.41 -5.45
CA THR A 334 9.23 2.32 -5.87
C THR A 334 9.72 3.19 -7.00
N HIS A 335 8.88 3.37 -8.02
CA HIS A 335 9.01 4.41 -9.02
C HIS A 335 7.95 5.47 -8.76
N ASP A 336 8.36 6.72 -8.54
CA ASP A 336 7.46 7.85 -8.53
C ASP A 336 7.48 8.54 -9.88
N ILE A 337 6.31 8.97 -10.31
CA ILE A 337 6.13 9.77 -11.51
C ILE A 337 5.73 11.16 -11.06
N GLU A 338 6.48 12.14 -11.50
CA GLU A 338 6.28 13.54 -11.13
C GLU A 338 5.92 14.35 -12.38
N VAL A 339 4.80 15.07 -12.34
CA VAL A 339 4.30 15.92 -13.42
C VAL A 339 4.78 17.35 -13.23
N TRP A 340 5.08 18.03 -14.32
CA TRP A 340 5.44 19.44 -14.31
C TRP A 340 4.24 20.32 -13.97
N LEU A 341 4.41 21.23 -13.01
CA LEU A 341 3.43 22.26 -12.63
C LEU A 341 4.00 23.66 -12.88
N PRO A 342 3.57 24.34 -13.94
CA PRO A 342 4.09 25.67 -14.28
C PRO A 342 3.90 26.73 -13.20
N GLY A 343 2.79 26.67 -12.46
CA GLY A 343 2.50 27.64 -11.38
C GLY A 343 3.47 27.57 -10.22
N GLN A 344 4.09 26.39 -9.99
CA GLN A 344 5.09 26.16 -8.95
C GLN A 344 6.52 26.07 -9.50
N ASP A 345 6.69 26.10 -10.82
CA ASP A 345 7.98 25.93 -11.51
C ASP A 345 8.75 24.68 -11.05
N THR A 346 8.02 23.54 -10.85
CA THR A 346 8.61 22.31 -10.35
C THR A 346 7.84 21.07 -10.81
N TYR A 347 8.48 19.92 -10.67
CA TYR A 347 7.84 18.59 -10.78
C TYR A 347 7.22 18.19 -9.47
N ARG A 348 5.99 17.63 -9.50
CA ARG A 348 5.26 17.17 -8.32
C ARG A 348 4.78 15.74 -8.54
N GLU A 349 4.92 14.90 -7.51
CA GLU A 349 4.44 13.52 -7.53
C GLU A 349 2.96 13.45 -7.92
N ILE A 350 2.63 12.61 -8.90
CA ILE A 350 1.26 12.32 -9.35
C ILE A 350 0.93 10.84 -9.29
N SER A 351 1.93 9.99 -9.30
CA SER A 351 1.81 8.54 -9.16
C SER A 351 3.00 7.97 -8.42
N SER A 352 2.75 6.94 -7.63
CA SER A 352 3.77 6.12 -7.00
C SER A 352 3.45 4.66 -7.29
N VAL A 353 4.41 3.92 -7.86
CA VAL A 353 4.26 2.51 -8.24
C VAL A 353 5.26 1.67 -7.48
N SER A 354 4.77 0.72 -6.69
CA SER A 354 5.59 -0.07 -5.77
C SER A 354 5.48 -1.57 -6.00
N VAL A 355 6.61 -2.26 -5.97
CA VAL A 355 6.66 -3.71 -5.82
C VAL A 355 6.86 -4.06 -4.35
N CYS A 356 5.94 -4.86 -3.77
CA CYS A 356 5.96 -5.24 -2.36
C CYS A 356 6.56 -6.65 -2.14
N GLY A 357 6.75 -7.43 -3.20
CA GLY A 357 7.13 -8.83 -3.06
C GLY A 357 6.08 -9.63 -2.30
N ASP A 358 6.52 -10.54 -1.44
CA ASP A 358 5.65 -11.37 -0.60
C ASP A 358 5.26 -10.71 0.74
N PHE A 359 5.69 -9.48 1.00
CA PHE A 359 5.52 -8.81 2.29
C PHE A 359 4.06 -8.66 2.73
N GLN A 360 3.19 -8.19 1.83
CA GLN A 360 1.76 -8.08 2.07
C GLN A 360 1.09 -9.46 2.00
N ALA A 361 1.49 -10.31 1.07
CA ALA A 361 0.97 -11.66 0.94
C ALA A 361 1.16 -12.50 2.21
N ARG A 362 2.30 -12.35 2.92
CA ARG A 362 2.54 -12.98 4.21
C ARG A 362 1.61 -12.47 5.31
N ARG A 363 1.28 -11.17 5.32
CA ARG A 363 0.31 -10.58 6.26
C ARG A 363 -1.10 -11.12 6.03
N MET A 364 -1.48 -11.26 4.76
CA MET A 364 -2.80 -11.73 4.32
C MET A 364 -2.89 -13.25 4.18
N ASN A 365 -1.78 -13.98 4.33
CA ASN A 365 -1.71 -15.42 4.03
C ASN A 365 -2.19 -15.75 2.61
N ALA A 366 -1.85 -14.89 1.64
CA ALA A 366 -2.19 -15.04 0.23
C ALA A 366 -1.13 -15.87 -0.50
N ARG A 367 -1.51 -17.04 -1.01
CA ARG A 367 -0.58 -18.02 -1.59
C ARG A 367 -1.08 -18.51 -2.95
N TYR A 368 -0.19 -19.09 -3.71
CA TYR A 368 -0.56 -19.83 -4.92
C TYR A 368 -0.07 -21.28 -4.84
N ARG A 369 -0.72 -22.16 -5.57
CA ARG A 369 -0.34 -23.56 -5.73
C ARG A 369 0.37 -23.72 -7.06
N PRO A 370 1.66 -24.16 -7.07
CA PRO A 370 2.38 -24.43 -8.30
C PRO A 370 1.70 -25.51 -9.17
N ALA A 371 1.61 -25.31 -10.49
CA ALA A 371 0.97 -26.23 -11.42
C ALA A 371 1.64 -27.61 -11.45
N GLY A 372 2.96 -27.66 -11.21
CA GLY A 372 3.73 -28.90 -11.09
C GLY A 372 3.52 -29.69 -9.81
N GLY A 373 2.62 -29.26 -8.92
CA GLY A 373 2.46 -29.78 -7.57
C GLY A 373 3.49 -29.18 -6.61
N GLY A 374 3.33 -29.43 -5.33
CA GLY A 374 4.23 -28.89 -4.30
C GLY A 374 3.48 -28.15 -3.21
N LYS A 375 4.25 -27.55 -2.29
CA LYS A 375 3.68 -26.72 -1.23
C LYS A 375 3.29 -25.36 -1.79
N PRO A 376 2.14 -24.81 -1.36
CA PRO A 376 1.77 -23.45 -1.71
C PRO A 376 2.85 -22.45 -1.28
N ASP A 377 3.14 -21.48 -2.17
CA ASP A 377 4.08 -20.38 -1.90
C ASP A 377 3.35 -19.03 -1.95
N PHE A 378 3.95 -17.98 -1.44
CA PHE A 378 3.35 -16.66 -1.39
C PHE A 378 3.34 -15.99 -2.76
N VAL A 379 2.21 -15.35 -3.09
CA VAL A 379 2.14 -14.45 -4.25
C VAL A 379 2.95 -13.18 -3.99
N HIS A 380 3.33 -12.47 -5.05
CA HIS A 380 3.83 -11.11 -4.96
C HIS A 380 2.71 -10.10 -5.25
N THR A 381 2.75 -8.96 -4.57
CA THR A 381 1.79 -7.87 -4.74
C THR A 381 2.50 -6.61 -5.20
N LEU A 382 1.79 -5.83 -6.01
CA LEU A 382 2.21 -4.53 -6.52
C LEU A 382 1.02 -3.58 -6.46
N ASN A 383 1.29 -2.32 -6.21
CA ASN A 383 0.30 -1.25 -6.27
C ASN A 383 0.85 -0.04 -7.01
N GLY A 384 -0.03 0.79 -7.56
CA GLY A 384 0.37 2.04 -8.18
C GLY A 384 -0.80 2.91 -8.57
N SER A 385 -0.63 4.22 -8.45
CA SER A 385 -1.66 5.17 -8.89
C SER A 385 -1.70 5.29 -10.40
N GLY A 386 -2.89 5.17 -10.94
CA GLY A 386 -3.11 5.27 -12.37
C GLY A 386 -4.02 6.41 -12.86
N LEU A 387 -4.14 7.62 -12.28
CA LEU A 387 -3.37 8.48 -11.41
C LEU A 387 -4.22 9.01 -10.22
N ALA A 388 -3.64 9.96 -9.44
CA ALA A 388 -4.40 10.81 -8.52
C ALA A 388 -5.21 11.84 -9.31
N VAL A 389 -6.57 11.74 -9.25
CA VAL A 389 -7.47 12.53 -10.11
C VAL A 389 -7.33 14.05 -9.88
N GLY A 390 -7.24 14.46 -8.61
CA GLY A 390 -7.07 15.87 -8.26
C GLY A 390 -5.75 16.45 -8.75
N ARG A 391 -4.64 15.70 -8.66
CA ARG A 391 -3.34 16.14 -9.19
C ARG A 391 -3.32 16.16 -10.73
N ALA A 392 -3.99 15.21 -11.38
CA ALA A 392 -4.18 15.24 -12.84
C ALA A 392 -4.99 16.47 -13.27
N LEU A 393 -6.02 16.84 -12.51
CA LEU A 393 -6.78 18.08 -12.75
C LEU A 393 -5.88 19.31 -12.63
N ILE A 394 -5.08 19.44 -11.58
CA ILE A 394 -4.12 20.52 -11.40
C ILE A 394 -3.19 20.61 -12.61
N ALA A 395 -2.58 19.50 -13.01
CA ALA A 395 -1.62 19.45 -14.10
C ALA A 395 -2.26 19.86 -15.46
N VAL A 396 -3.47 19.38 -15.75
CA VAL A 396 -4.20 19.79 -16.97
C VAL A 396 -4.52 21.27 -16.96
N LEU A 397 -4.99 21.82 -15.84
CA LEU A 397 -5.34 23.22 -15.70
C LEU A 397 -4.11 24.12 -15.86
N GLU A 398 -3.02 23.80 -15.17
CA GLU A 398 -1.82 24.64 -15.18
C GLU A 398 -1.03 24.54 -16.50
N ASN A 399 -0.89 23.36 -17.12
CA ASN A 399 -0.21 23.21 -18.39
C ASN A 399 -1.04 23.72 -19.57
N GLY A 400 -2.37 23.67 -19.48
CA GLY A 400 -3.27 24.13 -20.52
C GLY A 400 -3.58 25.64 -20.49
N GLN A 401 -3.13 26.38 -19.47
CA GLN A 401 -3.47 27.79 -19.27
C GLN A 401 -3.04 28.68 -20.42
N GLN A 402 -3.84 29.73 -20.73
CA GLN A 402 -3.60 30.71 -21.75
C GLN A 402 -3.50 32.13 -21.13
N ALA A 403 -2.92 33.07 -21.88
CA ALA A 403 -2.74 34.44 -21.41
C ALA A 403 -4.06 35.14 -21.04
N ASP A 404 -5.15 34.81 -21.74
CA ASP A 404 -6.49 35.32 -21.47
C ASP A 404 -7.21 34.70 -20.26
N GLY A 405 -6.57 33.73 -19.58
CA GLY A 405 -7.10 33.03 -18.44
C GLY A 405 -8.00 31.84 -18.79
N SER A 406 -8.12 31.49 -20.08
CA SER A 406 -8.74 30.23 -20.50
C SER A 406 -7.76 29.06 -20.35
N VAL A 407 -8.28 27.82 -20.47
CA VAL A 407 -7.48 26.58 -20.42
C VAL A 407 -7.81 25.73 -21.64
N THR A 408 -6.81 25.43 -22.47
CA THR A 408 -6.94 24.43 -23.54
C THR A 408 -6.90 23.03 -22.94
N LEU A 409 -7.88 22.20 -23.31
CA LEU A 409 -8.03 20.86 -22.75
C LEU A 409 -7.40 19.80 -23.66
N PRO A 410 -6.73 18.76 -23.12
CA PRO A 410 -6.18 17.67 -23.89
C PRO A 410 -7.22 17.01 -24.81
N ALA A 411 -6.82 16.65 -26.03
CA ALA A 411 -7.72 16.09 -27.03
C ALA A 411 -8.42 14.80 -26.58
N VAL A 412 -7.73 13.96 -25.79
CA VAL A 412 -8.28 12.71 -25.25
C VAL A 412 -9.47 12.92 -24.32
N LEU A 413 -9.65 14.11 -23.74
CA LEU A 413 -10.76 14.44 -22.86
C LEU A 413 -12.01 14.95 -23.61
N HIS A 414 -11.87 15.35 -24.88
CA HIS A 414 -12.99 15.94 -25.65
C HIS A 414 -14.22 15.02 -25.73
N PRO A 415 -14.09 13.69 -25.96
CA PRO A 415 -15.24 12.80 -25.96
C PRO A 415 -16.00 12.79 -24.62
N TYR A 416 -15.28 12.81 -23.49
CA TYR A 416 -15.85 12.83 -22.14
C TYR A 416 -16.50 14.16 -21.79
N LEU A 417 -16.12 15.21 -22.50
CA LEU A 417 -16.65 16.57 -22.32
C LEU A 417 -17.71 16.95 -23.36
N GLY A 418 -18.13 16.00 -24.21
CA GLY A 418 -19.12 16.24 -25.27
C GLY A 418 -18.58 17.13 -26.37
N GLY A 419 -17.33 16.92 -26.78
CA GLY A 419 -16.64 17.62 -27.85
C GLY A 419 -16.07 18.99 -27.48
N ARG A 420 -16.17 19.40 -26.20
CA ARG A 420 -15.64 20.70 -25.75
C ARG A 420 -14.12 20.63 -25.57
N THR A 421 -13.45 21.70 -26.00
CA THR A 421 -11.99 21.76 -26.12
C THR A 421 -11.33 22.77 -25.16
N THR A 422 -12.14 23.62 -24.52
CA THR A 422 -11.63 24.73 -23.73
C THR A 422 -12.48 24.97 -22.49
N LEU A 423 -11.80 25.27 -21.38
CA LEU A 423 -12.41 25.92 -20.22
C LEU A 423 -12.18 27.42 -20.37
N THR A 424 -13.25 28.19 -20.56
CA THR A 424 -13.15 29.64 -20.77
C THR A 424 -12.75 30.36 -19.49
N ALA A 425 -12.24 31.58 -19.61
CA ALA A 425 -11.92 32.44 -18.45
C ALA A 425 -13.16 32.78 -17.58
N GLN A 426 -14.38 32.57 -18.10
CA GLN A 426 -15.65 32.73 -17.36
C GLN A 426 -16.12 31.44 -16.68
N GLY A 427 -15.32 30.34 -16.75
CA GLY A 427 -15.63 29.08 -16.09
C GLY A 427 -16.65 28.19 -16.83
N ALA A 428 -16.80 28.36 -18.14
CA ALA A 428 -17.66 27.51 -18.98
C ALA A 428 -16.82 26.57 -19.86
N LEU A 429 -17.34 25.38 -20.16
CA LEU A 429 -16.78 24.47 -21.17
C LEU A 429 -17.30 24.87 -22.57
N ALA A 430 -16.39 25.17 -23.49
CA ALA A 430 -16.68 25.58 -24.87
C ALA A 430 -16.05 24.63 -25.92
#